data_6a4e501608bed35eba81f6fa830edaa2
#
_entry.id   6a4e501608bed35eba81f6fa830edaa2
#
_cell.length_a   1.000
_cell.length_b   1.000
_cell.length_c   1.000
_cell.angle_alpha   90.00
_cell.angle_beta   90.00
_cell.angle_gamma   90.00
#
_symmetry.space_group_name_H-M   'P 1'
#
loop_
_entity.id
_entity.type
_entity.pdbx_description
1 polymer ?
#
loop_
_entity_poly.entity_id
_entity_poly.type
_entity_poly.pdbx_seq_one_letter_code
_entity_poly.pdbx_strand_id
1 'polypeptide(L)'
;MARDEGLEELVREHLAALPGVVETTMFGGKAWLLHGNLLCGASGRGLLVRLGQGNDGWALALPDVVPMVSRGRTMRGWVRAGPDGFGDDALRRRLMEAAIAFVRALPAK
;
A
#
# COMPACT_ATOMS: atom_id res chain seq x y z
N MET A 1 7.09 -18.16 -0.46
CA MET A 1 6.05 -17.79 0.51
C MET A 1 5.48 -16.45 0.14
N ALA A 2 4.16 -16.42 0.07
CA ALA A 2 3.50 -15.24 -0.46
C ALA A 2 3.06 -14.23 0.61
N ARG A 3 3.01 -14.63 1.89
CA ARG A 3 2.48 -13.77 2.96
C ARG A 3 3.58 -13.24 3.86
N ASP A 4 3.38 -12.02 4.35
CA ASP A 4 4.17 -11.42 5.42
C ASP A 4 3.21 -11.02 6.52
N GLU A 5 3.02 -11.90 7.50
CA GLU A 5 2.02 -11.71 8.54
C GLU A 5 2.37 -10.55 9.47
N GLY A 6 3.65 -10.30 9.71
CA GLY A 6 4.07 -9.16 10.50
C GLY A 6 3.70 -7.84 9.84
N LEU A 7 3.92 -7.73 8.54
CA LEU A 7 3.51 -6.54 7.78
C LEU A 7 1.99 -6.39 7.77
N GLU A 8 1.27 -7.51 7.63
CA GLU A 8 -0.20 -7.48 7.68
C GLU A 8 -0.70 -6.86 8.99
N GLU A 9 -0.10 -7.23 10.11
CA GLU A 9 -0.48 -6.66 11.40
C GLU A 9 -0.19 -5.17 11.50
N LEU A 10 0.95 -4.72 10.98
CA LEU A 10 1.29 -3.29 10.98
C LEU A 10 0.26 -2.49 10.17
N VAL A 11 -0.18 -3.02 9.04
CA VAL A 11 -1.20 -2.37 8.23
C VAL A 11 -2.55 -2.35 8.94
N ARG A 12 -2.95 -3.47 9.55
CA ARG A 12 -4.20 -3.54 10.30
C ARG A 12 -4.24 -2.53 11.44
N GLU A 13 -3.14 -2.39 12.17
CA GLU A 13 -3.05 -1.42 13.25
C GLU A 13 -3.25 0.01 12.71
N HIS A 14 -2.61 0.32 11.59
CA HIS A 14 -2.73 1.65 11.00
C HIS A 14 -4.15 1.96 10.55
N LEU A 15 -4.87 0.95 10.04
CA LEU A 15 -6.21 1.13 9.48
C LEU A 15 -7.33 0.88 10.49
N ALA A 16 -7.00 0.49 11.71
CA ALA A 16 -8.00 0.03 12.70
C ALA A 16 -9.11 1.05 12.99
N ALA A 17 -8.79 2.33 12.98
CA ALA A 17 -9.75 3.39 13.28
C ALA A 17 -10.37 4.01 12.02
N LEU A 18 -10.00 3.55 10.83
CA LEU A 18 -10.51 4.13 9.58
C LEU A 18 -11.79 3.40 9.15
N PRO A 19 -12.96 4.09 9.13
CA PRO A 19 -14.19 3.43 8.69
C PRO A 19 -14.19 3.16 7.18
N GLY A 20 -14.93 2.16 6.76
CA GLY A 20 -15.09 1.84 5.34
C GLY A 20 -13.99 0.95 4.75
N VAL A 21 -13.09 0.43 5.58
CA VAL A 21 -12.01 -0.46 5.13
C VAL A 21 -12.48 -1.91 5.19
N VAL A 22 -12.22 -2.65 4.10
CA VAL A 22 -12.49 -4.08 4.01
C VAL A 22 -11.18 -4.79 3.67
N GLU A 23 -10.86 -5.83 4.44
CA GLU A 23 -9.69 -6.67 4.19
C GLU A 23 -10.09 -7.87 3.34
N THR A 24 -9.26 -8.22 2.37
CA THR A 24 -9.49 -9.40 1.53
C THR A 24 -8.16 -10.09 1.23
N THR A 25 -8.24 -11.31 0.71
CA THR A 25 -7.06 -12.04 0.25
C THR A 25 -6.87 -11.78 -1.24
N MET A 26 -5.68 -11.39 -1.63
CA MET A 26 -5.39 -11.02 -3.00
C MET A 26 -3.89 -11.13 -3.29
N PHE A 27 -3.54 -11.61 -4.48
CA PHE A 27 -2.15 -11.66 -4.95
C PHE A 27 -1.18 -12.39 -3.99
N GLY A 28 -1.66 -13.45 -3.33
CA GLY A 28 -0.83 -14.22 -2.41
C GLY A 28 -0.58 -13.55 -1.07
N GLY A 29 -1.36 -12.54 -0.72
CA GLY A 29 -1.26 -11.83 0.55
C GLY A 29 -2.60 -11.26 0.94
N LYS A 30 -2.57 -10.14 1.68
CA LYS A 30 -3.78 -9.42 2.06
C LYS A 30 -3.84 -8.08 1.34
N ALA A 31 -5.04 -7.62 1.08
CA ALA A 31 -5.28 -6.31 0.50
C ALA A 31 -6.41 -5.64 1.27
N TRP A 32 -6.41 -4.31 1.26
CA TRP A 32 -7.42 -3.51 1.96
C TRP A 32 -8.03 -2.54 0.97
N LEU A 33 -9.36 -2.52 0.96
CA LEU A 33 -10.13 -1.62 0.10
C LEU A 33 -10.80 -0.57 0.98
N LEU A 34 -10.82 0.66 0.48
CA LEU A 34 -11.50 1.77 1.15
C LEU A 34 -12.65 2.22 0.25
N HIS A 35 -13.88 2.05 0.73
CA HIS A 35 -15.09 2.34 -0.04
C HIS A 35 -15.09 1.61 -1.40
N GLY A 36 -14.59 0.38 -1.43
CA GLY A 36 -14.52 -0.45 -2.62
C GLY A 36 -13.32 -0.22 -3.51
N ASN A 37 -12.50 0.79 -3.24
CA ASN A 37 -11.28 1.08 -4.01
C ASN A 37 -10.07 0.46 -3.33
N LEU A 38 -9.22 -0.23 -4.09
CA LEU A 38 -8.02 -0.83 -3.55
C LEU A 38 -7.10 0.26 -3.00
N LEU A 39 -6.71 0.12 -1.72
CA LEU A 39 -5.90 1.08 -1.00
C LEU A 39 -4.45 0.64 -0.91
N CYS A 40 -4.23 -0.57 -0.44
CA CYS A 40 -2.89 -1.10 -0.22
C CYS A 40 -2.93 -2.62 -0.13
N GLY A 41 -1.75 -3.22 -0.10
CA GLY A 41 -1.61 -4.66 0.04
C GLY A 41 -0.32 -5.01 0.78
N ALA A 42 -0.31 -6.19 1.40
CA ALA A 42 0.85 -6.72 2.10
C ALA A 42 1.08 -8.16 1.69
N SER A 43 2.30 -8.47 1.28
CA SER A 43 2.68 -9.82 0.87
C SER A 43 4.16 -10.02 1.14
N GLY A 44 4.68 -11.19 0.77
CA GLY A 44 6.12 -11.44 0.83
C GLY A 44 6.94 -10.51 -0.06
N ARG A 45 6.30 -9.80 -0.98
CA ARG A 45 6.97 -8.81 -1.84
C ARG A 45 7.06 -7.43 -1.19
N GLY A 46 6.39 -7.21 -0.08
CA GLY A 46 6.41 -5.95 0.65
C GLY A 46 5.06 -5.27 0.71
N LEU A 47 5.11 -3.98 1.02
CA LEU A 47 3.93 -3.12 1.15
C LEU A 47 3.63 -2.45 -0.19
N LEU A 48 2.44 -2.70 -0.72
CA LEU A 48 1.95 -2.05 -1.92
C LEU A 48 1.01 -0.92 -1.50
N VAL A 49 1.23 0.29 -2.01
CA VAL A 49 0.35 1.43 -1.71
C VAL A 49 -0.04 2.16 -2.99
N ARG A 50 -1.26 2.65 -3.00
CA ARG A 50 -1.81 3.41 -4.11
C ARG A 50 -1.73 4.90 -3.79
N LEU A 51 -0.78 5.59 -4.42
CA LEU A 51 -0.54 7.01 -4.17
C LEU A 51 -1.23 7.93 -5.18
N GLY A 52 -1.60 7.39 -6.32
CA GLY A 52 -2.19 8.18 -7.40
C GLY A 52 -1.15 8.60 -8.43
N GLN A 53 -1.57 8.59 -9.69
CA GLN A 53 -0.70 8.95 -10.79
C GLN A 53 -0.22 10.40 -10.63
N GLY A 54 1.08 10.61 -10.71
CA GLY A 54 1.70 11.91 -10.51
C GLY A 54 2.03 12.25 -9.06
N ASN A 55 1.62 11.39 -8.10
CA ASN A 55 1.81 11.62 -6.67
C ASN A 55 2.86 10.72 -6.03
N ASP A 56 3.61 9.97 -6.80
CA ASP A 56 4.52 8.94 -6.31
C ASP A 56 6.00 9.33 -6.35
N GLY A 57 6.34 10.49 -6.91
CA GLY A 57 7.74 10.88 -7.08
C GLY A 57 8.52 10.95 -5.77
N TRP A 58 7.93 11.53 -4.72
CA TRP A 58 8.58 11.61 -3.41
C TRP A 58 8.82 10.23 -2.81
N ALA A 59 7.88 9.30 -3.04
CA ALA A 59 7.98 7.95 -2.48
C ALA A 59 9.08 7.14 -3.16
N LEU A 60 9.24 7.33 -4.46
CA LEU A 60 10.26 6.62 -5.22
C LEU A 60 11.69 7.06 -4.84
N ALA A 61 11.83 8.18 -4.14
CA ALA A 61 13.10 8.63 -3.61
C ALA A 61 13.43 8.02 -2.23
N LEU A 62 12.47 7.30 -1.62
CA LEU A 62 12.69 6.67 -0.32
C LEU A 62 13.48 5.36 -0.46
N PRO A 63 14.18 4.94 0.61
CA PRO A 63 14.89 3.65 0.58
C PRO A 63 13.95 2.48 0.32
N ASP A 64 14.36 1.59 -0.55
CA ASP A 64 13.67 0.33 -0.84
C ASP A 64 12.24 0.49 -1.36
N VAL A 65 11.96 1.61 -2.02
CA VAL A 65 10.66 1.87 -2.66
C VAL A 65 10.84 1.88 -4.17
N VAL A 66 10.07 1.06 -4.85
CA VAL A 66 10.14 0.91 -6.31
C VAL A 66 8.75 1.02 -6.93
N PRO A 67 8.67 1.34 -8.22
CA PRO A 67 7.38 1.32 -8.91
C PRO A 67 6.80 -0.09 -8.90
N MET A 68 5.48 -0.20 -8.82
CA MET A 68 4.82 -1.47 -8.99
C MET A 68 4.86 -1.86 -10.47
N VAL A 69 5.25 -3.10 -10.73
CA VAL A 69 5.23 -3.65 -12.08
C VAL A 69 4.31 -4.87 -12.08
N SER A 70 3.39 -4.91 -13.02
CA SER A 70 2.48 -6.04 -13.20
C SER A 70 2.50 -6.45 -14.67
N ARG A 71 2.82 -7.72 -14.92
CA ARG A 71 2.88 -8.28 -16.28
C ARG A 71 3.77 -7.47 -17.21
N GLY A 72 4.92 -7.01 -16.70
CA GLY A 72 5.89 -6.24 -17.47
C GLY A 72 5.52 -4.77 -17.65
N ARG A 73 4.42 -4.31 -17.06
CA ARG A 73 3.97 -2.91 -17.19
C ARG A 73 4.08 -2.19 -15.86
N THR A 74 4.61 -0.98 -15.89
CA THR A 74 4.64 -0.11 -14.72
C THR A 74 3.22 0.40 -14.44
N MET A 75 2.78 0.21 -13.20
CA MET A 75 1.48 0.68 -12.73
C MET A 75 1.66 2.05 -12.11
N ARG A 76 1.39 3.10 -12.88
CA ARG A 76 1.62 4.48 -12.44
C ARG A 76 0.79 4.82 -11.20
N GLY A 77 1.45 5.47 -10.25
CA GLY A 77 0.80 5.85 -9.00
C GLY A 77 0.79 4.76 -7.93
N TRP A 78 1.31 3.58 -8.26
CA TRP A 78 1.45 2.47 -7.32
C TRP A 78 2.92 2.25 -7.03
N VAL A 79 3.27 2.11 -5.75
CA VAL A 79 4.64 1.82 -5.36
C VAL A 79 4.67 0.63 -4.41
N ARG A 80 5.80 -0.04 -4.39
CA ARG A 80 6.03 -1.19 -3.53
C ARG A 80 7.24 -0.88 -2.65
N ALA A 81 7.05 -0.98 -1.33
CA ALA A 81 8.11 -0.76 -0.35
C ALA A 81 8.59 -2.10 0.18
N GLY A 82 9.89 -2.34 0.13
CA GLY A 82 10.50 -3.49 0.76
C GLY A 82 10.80 -3.22 2.23
N PRO A 83 11.49 -4.19 2.91
CA PRO A 83 11.69 -4.10 4.36
C PRO A 83 12.40 -2.85 4.86
N ASP A 84 13.33 -2.28 4.10
CA ASP A 84 14.02 -1.06 4.51
C ASP A 84 13.11 0.16 4.43
N GLY A 85 12.04 0.09 3.63
CA GLY A 85 11.02 1.14 3.55
C GLY A 85 9.93 0.94 4.58
N PHE A 86 9.21 -0.20 4.51
CA PHE A 86 8.06 -0.40 5.39
C PHE A 86 8.45 -0.72 6.83
N GLY A 87 9.68 -1.18 7.07
CA GLY A 87 10.17 -1.46 8.42
C GLY A 87 10.47 -0.21 9.23
N ASP A 88 10.61 0.94 8.59
CA ASP A 88 10.75 2.22 9.27
C ASP A 88 9.35 2.77 9.55
N ASP A 89 9.03 2.97 10.83
CA ASP A 89 7.68 3.39 11.23
C ASP A 89 7.27 4.72 10.60
N ALA A 90 8.18 5.68 10.53
CA ALA A 90 7.88 7.00 9.97
C ALA A 90 7.62 6.91 8.47
N LEU A 91 8.44 6.15 7.74
CA LEU A 91 8.28 5.98 6.30
C LEU A 91 6.99 5.21 5.98
N ARG A 92 6.75 4.13 6.69
CA ARG A 92 5.52 3.34 6.49
C ARG A 92 4.28 4.19 6.74
N ARG A 93 4.28 4.95 7.83
CA ARG A 93 3.15 5.81 8.16
C ARG A 93 2.92 6.87 7.09
N ARG A 94 3.99 7.46 6.57
CA ARG A 94 3.91 8.45 5.51
C ARG A 94 3.32 7.86 4.22
N LEU A 95 3.74 6.65 3.85
CA LEU A 95 3.20 5.96 2.69
C LEU A 95 1.72 5.66 2.87
N MET A 96 1.34 5.13 4.02
CA MET A 96 -0.05 4.78 4.31
C MET A 96 -0.96 6.02 4.33
N GLU A 97 -0.53 7.11 4.96
CA GLU A 97 -1.33 8.33 5.03
C GLU A 97 -1.53 8.96 3.66
N ALA A 98 -0.50 8.94 2.82
CA ALA A 98 -0.60 9.45 1.46
C ALA A 98 -1.59 8.60 0.62
N ALA A 99 -1.54 7.29 0.77
CA ALA A 99 -2.46 6.39 0.08
C ALA A 99 -3.90 6.62 0.54
N ILE A 100 -4.13 6.75 1.84
CA ILE A 100 -5.45 7.03 2.39
C ILE A 100 -5.99 8.35 1.84
N ALA A 101 -5.18 9.39 1.82
CA ALA A 101 -5.60 10.70 1.33
C ALA A 101 -6.04 10.63 -0.14
N PHE A 102 -5.30 9.91 -0.97
CA PHE A 102 -5.64 9.76 -2.37
C PHE A 102 -6.91 8.92 -2.57
N VAL A 103 -6.95 7.74 -1.97
CA VAL A 103 -8.05 6.79 -2.21
C VAL A 103 -9.35 7.29 -1.61
N ARG A 104 -9.29 7.95 -0.45
CA ARG A 104 -10.49 8.53 0.19
C ARG A 104 -11.17 9.56 -0.69
N ALA A 105 -10.42 10.26 -1.56
CA ALA A 105 -10.96 11.26 -2.46
C ALA A 105 -11.61 10.66 -3.71
N LEU A 106 -11.41 9.36 -3.96
CA LEU A 106 -12.02 8.69 -5.10
C LEU A 106 -13.50 8.43 -4.86
N PRO A 107 -14.32 8.42 -5.93
CA PRO A 107 -15.72 7.99 -5.78
C PRO A 107 -15.79 6.56 -5.25
N ALA A 108 -16.72 6.29 -4.35
CA ALA A 108 -16.95 4.96 -3.81
C ALA A 108 -17.38 4.00 -4.93
N LYS A 109 -16.97 2.77 -4.81
CA LYS A 109 -17.40 1.72 -5.75
C LYS A 109 -18.51 0.87 -5.16
#